data_3c2f5800c3ed0d389bed7cfda4663c40
#
_entry.id   3c2f5800c3ed0d389bed7cfda4663c40
#
_cell.length_a   1.000
_cell.length_b   1.000
_cell.length_c   1.000
_cell.angle_alpha   90.00
_cell.angle_beta   90.00
_cell.angle_gamma   90.00
#
_symmetry.space_group_name_H-M   'P 1'
#
loop_
_entity.id
_entity.type
_entity.pdbx_description
1 polymer ?
#
loop_
_entity_poly.entity_id
_entity_poly.type
_entity_poly.pdbx_seq_one_letter_code
_entity_poly.pdbx_strand_id
1 'polypeptide(L)'
;AVLIIGMLLVAFPQSALIALVALALIASMLVGNSSAARVPLSIGQFSWLVVLAVIVFTGGLTLRPSAYKGLSQALQVVDARALTDVSSPLGLLTVVDSPTVPIRLAPGLSFNTRHVPPEQLAVFTDADGMSAITQYDGHRESVAYLADVTAALPYALLEQPDVLILGAGGGSDVLLALYHGARHVDAVELNSRMTELVAE
;
A
#
# COMPACT_ATOMS: atom_id res chain seq x y z
N ALA A 1 -10.67 23.54 -1.66
CA ALA A 1 -11.14 22.22 -2.15
C ALA A 1 -9.97 21.21 -2.17
N VAL A 2 -8.86 21.49 -2.87
CA VAL A 2 -7.71 20.56 -3.02
C VAL A 2 -7.11 20.14 -1.67
N LEU A 3 -6.93 21.07 -0.72
CA LEU A 3 -6.41 20.77 0.63
C LEU A 3 -7.35 19.87 1.43
N ILE A 4 -8.65 20.11 1.35
CA ILE A 4 -9.66 19.28 2.05
C ILE A 4 -9.68 17.87 1.47
N ILE A 5 -9.60 17.74 0.15
CA ILE A 5 -9.53 16.44 -0.55
C ILE A 5 -8.26 15.71 -0.15
N GLY A 6 -7.11 16.41 -0.09
CA GLY A 6 -5.85 15.82 0.37
C GLY A 6 -5.92 15.32 1.82
N MET A 7 -6.52 16.10 2.72
CA MET A 7 -6.72 15.68 4.13
C MET A 7 -7.68 14.49 4.23
N LEU A 8 -8.76 14.45 3.45
CA LEU A 8 -9.70 13.32 3.42
C LEU A 8 -9.07 12.05 2.85
N LEU A 9 -8.21 12.17 1.84
CA LEU A 9 -7.46 11.04 1.26
C LEU A 9 -6.49 10.42 2.27
N VAL A 10 -5.86 11.22 3.11
CA VAL A 10 -4.96 10.73 4.16
C VAL A 10 -5.73 10.04 5.30
N ALA A 11 -6.85 10.62 5.73
CA ALA A 11 -7.60 10.14 6.90
C ALA A 11 -8.62 9.04 6.54
N PHE A 12 -9.28 9.15 5.38
CA PHE A 12 -10.41 8.30 4.99
C PHE A 12 -10.45 8.09 3.46
N PRO A 13 -9.59 7.24 2.88
CA PRO A 13 -9.44 7.15 1.42
C PRO A 13 -10.72 6.74 0.69
N GLN A 14 -11.50 5.84 1.28
CA GLN A 14 -12.76 5.38 0.70
C GLN A 14 -13.84 6.46 0.72
N SER A 15 -13.91 7.22 1.80
CA SER A 15 -14.85 8.34 1.95
C SER A 15 -14.49 9.54 1.07
N ALA A 16 -13.20 9.75 0.78
CA ALA A 16 -12.74 10.85 -0.06
C ALA A 16 -13.16 10.68 -1.52
N LEU A 17 -13.12 9.46 -2.06
CA LEU A 17 -13.61 9.15 -3.42
C LEU A 17 -15.10 9.46 -3.56
N ILE A 18 -15.89 9.05 -2.56
CA ILE A 18 -17.32 9.28 -2.53
C ILE A 18 -17.63 10.77 -2.39
N ALA A 19 -16.90 11.49 -1.54
CA ALA A 19 -17.03 12.93 -1.37
C ALA A 19 -16.69 13.69 -2.67
N LEU A 20 -15.66 13.25 -3.41
CA LEU A 20 -15.30 13.81 -4.72
C LEU A 20 -16.41 13.63 -5.74
N VAL A 21 -16.99 12.44 -5.84
CA VAL A 21 -18.12 12.17 -6.74
C VAL A 21 -19.33 12.99 -6.36
N ALA A 22 -19.66 13.11 -5.07
CA ALA A 22 -20.75 13.93 -4.56
C ALA A 22 -20.53 15.41 -4.89
N LEU A 23 -19.33 15.96 -4.66
CA LEU A 23 -18.98 17.34 -5.00
C LEU A 23 -19.05 17.61 -6.50
N ALA A 24 -18.61 16.65 -7.34
CA ALA A 24 -18.71 16.78 -8.79
C ALA A 24 -20.17 16.81 -9.26
N LEU A 25 -21.04 15.98 -8.68
CA LEU A 25 -22.47 15.97 -8.96
C LEU A 25 -23.14 17.29 -8.52
N ILE A 26 -22.80 17.80 -7.34
CA ILE A 26 -23.31 19.08 -6.84
C ILE A 26 -22.88 20.22 -7.77
N ALA A 27 -21.59 20.27 -8.13
CA ALA A 27 -21.06 21.27 -9.04
C ALA A 27 -21.74 21.22 -10.41
N SER A 28 -21.97 20.01 -10.95
CA SER A 28 -22.69 19.80 -12.21
C SER A 28 -24.14 20.31 -12.14
N MET A 29 -24.84 20.07 -11.03
CA MET A 29 -26.20 20.58 -10.82
C MET A 29 -26.24 22.09 -10.71
N LEU A 30 -25.27 22.72 -10.04
CA LEU A 30 -25.17 24.18 -9.92
C LEU A 30 -24.85 24.86 -11.24
N VAL A 31 -23.96 24.29 -12.05
CA VAL A 31 -23.58 24.81 -13.38
C VAL A 31 -24.71 24.60 -14.40
N GLY A 32 -25.35 23.44 -14.38
CA GLY A 32 -26.48 23.14 -15.26
C GLY A 32 -27.71 24.06 -15.03
N ASN A 33 -27.82 24.63 -13.83
CA ASN A 33 -28.92 25.51 -13.44
C ASN A 33 -28.65 27.02 -13.71
N SER A 34 -27.44 27.38 -14.18
CA SER A 34 -27.04 28.78 -14.41
C SER A 34 -27.61 29.39 -15.66
N SER A 35 -28.26 28.62 -16.55
CA SER A 35 -28.87 29.10 -17.78
C SER A 35 -30.34 29.44 -17.55
N ALA A 36 -30.60 30.62 -17.02
CA ALA A 36 -31.84 31.39 -17.12
C ALA A 36 -32.99 31.16 -16.12
N ALA A 37 -32.94 30.35 -15.13
CA ALA A 37 -33.95 30.38 -14.06
C ALA A 37 -33.29 30.13 -12.70
N ARG A 38 -33.40 31.12 -11.80
CA ARG A 38 -33.12 30.94 -10.37
C ARG A 38 -34.17 30.00 -9.77
N VAL A 39 -34.05 28.70 -10.00
CA VAL A 39 -34.88 27.73 -9.29
C VAL A 39 -34.19 27.48 -7.94
N PRO A 40 -34.80 27.89 -6.81
CA PRO A 40 -34.26 27.55 -5.50
C PRO A 40 -34.14 26.04 -5.43
N LEU A 41 -33.04 25.56 -4.86
CA LEU A 41 -32.90 24.11 -4.56
C LEU A 41 -34.19 23.65 -3.90
N SER A 42 -34.88 22.71 -4.53
CA SER A 42 -36.10 22.18 -3.93
C SER A 42 -35.74 21.45 -2.64
N ILE A 43 -36.61 21.43 -1.66
CA ILE A 43 -36.45 20.71 -0.40
C ILE A 43 -36.01 19.25 -0.69
N GLY A 44 -36.52 18.66 -1.76
CA GLY A 44 -36.14 17.32 -2.20
C GLY A 44 -34.66 17.21 -2.61
N GLN A 45 -34.10 18.18 -3.33
CA GLN A 45 -32.67 18.19 -3.71
C GLN A 45 -31.77 18.32 -2.49
N PHE A 46 -32.14 19.16 -1.51
CA PHE A 46 -31.42 19.31 -0.26
C PHE A 46 -31.47 18.02 0.58
N SER A 47 -32.63 17.37 0.64
CA SER A 47 -32.77 16.08 1.35
C SER A 47 -31.88 14.99 0.80
N TRP A 48 -31.73 14.87 -0.53
CA TRP A 48 -30.80 13.91 -1.14
C TRP A 48 -29.34 14.19 -0.82
N LEU A 49 -28.94 15.46 -0.73
CA LEU A 49 -27.60 15.83 -0.32
C LEU A 49 -27.30 15.43 1.13
N VAL A 50 -28.28 15.63 2.03
CA VAL A 50 -28.16 15.21 3.42
C VAL A 50 -28.08 13.68 3.53
N VAL A 51 -28.93 12.94 2.80
CA VAL A 51 -28.90 11.48 2.79
C VAL A 51 -27.54 10.97 2.26
N LEU A 52 -27.04 11.54 1.18
CA LEU A 52 -25.74 11.18 0.62
C LEU A 52 -24.61 11.49 1.62
N ALA A 53 -24.64 12.64 2.28
CA ALA A 53 -23.67 13.00 3.31
C ALA A 53 -23.72 12.02 4.49
N VAL A 54 -24.91 11.63 4.95
CA VAL A 54 -25.09 10.64 6.03
C VAL A 54 -24.52 9.29 5.61
N ILE A 55 -24.80 8.80 4.39
CA ILE A 55 -24.27 7.53 3.88
C ILE A 55 -22.73 7.56 3.84
N VAL A 56 -22.14 8.69 3.40
CA VAL A 56 -20.68 8.87 3.35
C VAL A 56 -20.08 8.88 4.76
N PHE A 57 -20.68 9.64 5.68
CA PHE A 57 -20.16 9.80 7.04
C PHE A 57 -20.38 8.59 7.94
N THR A 58 -21.43 7.79 7.71
CA THR A 58 -21.70 6.57 8.51
C THR A 58 -20.93 5.34 8.04
N GLY A 59 -20.07 5.46 7.00
CA GLY A 59 -19.30 4.32 6.47
C GLY A 59 -20.18 3.27 5.77
N GLY A 60 -21.41 3.62 5.39
CA GLY A 60 -22.37 2.71 4.76
C GLY A 60 -21.95 2.19 3.36
N LEU A 61 -20.87 2.73 2.79
CA LEU A 61 -20.26 2.27 1.55
C LEU A 61 -18.85 1.74 1.85
N THR A 62 -18.74 0.44 2.09
CA THR A 62 -17.45 -0.25 2.15
C THR A 62 -17.04 -0.68 0.74
N LEU A 63 -15.96 -0.08 0.24
CA LEU A 63 -15.35 -0.55 -1.00
C LEU A 63 -14.59 -1.85 -0.68
N ARG A 64 -15.01 -2.96 -1.31
CA ARG A 64 -14.30 -4.23 -1.19
C ARG A 64 -13.42 -4.42 -2.43
N PRO A 65 -12.13 -4.76 -2.26
CA PRO A 65 -11.30 -5.14 -3.39
C PRO A 65 -11.93 -6.32 -4.15
N SER A 66 -11.71 -6.37 -5.46
CA SER A 66 -12.09 -7.51 -6.28
C SER A 66 -11.46 -8.80 -5.75
N ALA A 67 -12.16 -9.93 -5.86
CA ALA A 67 -11.64 -11.25 -5.47
C ALA A 67 -10.35 -11.66 -6.21
N TYR A 68 -10.08 -11.03 -7.35
CA TYR A 68 -8.86 -11.26 -8.14
C TYR A 68 -7.65 -10.46 -7.67
N LYS A 69 -7.83 -9.50 -6.75
CA LYS A 69 -6.73 -8.73 -6.18
C LYS A 69 -5.90 -9.56 -5.19
N GLY A 70 -4.57 -9.30 -5.17
CA GLY A 70 -3.63 -10.03 -4.33
C GLY A 70 -4.00 -10.03 -2.85
N LEU A 71 -4.45 -8.88 -2.30
CA LEU A 71 -4.93 -8.77 -0.92
C LEU A 71 -6.12 -9.71 -0.65
N SER A 72 -7.10 -9.73 -1.58
CA SER A 72 -8.28 -10.59 -1.42
C SER A 72 -7.92 -12.07 -1.44
N GLN A 73 -6.91 -12.45 -2.22
CA GLN A 73 -6.39 -13.82 -2.28
C GLN A 73 -5.59 -14.16 -1.03
N ALA A 74 -4.74 -13.26 -0.56
CA ALA A 74 -3.95 -13.45 0.66
C ALA A 74 -4.84 -13.66 1.89
N LEU A 75 -5.93 -12.90 1.99
CA LEU A 75 -6.89 -13.02 3.10
C LEU A 75 -7.78 -14.28 3.03
N GLN A 76 -7.69 -15.10 1.97
CA GLN A 76 -8.32 -16.43 1.92
C GLN A 76 -7.44 -17.52 2.54
N VAL A 77 -6.17 -17.22 2.80
CA VAL A 77 -5.26 -18.16 3.48
C VAL A 77 -5.71 -18.32 4.93
N VAL A 78 -5.58 -19.53 5.46
CA VAL A 78 -6.01 -19.84 6.84
C VAL A 78 -5.25 -18.95 7.83
N ASP A 79 -5.99 -18.31 8.72
CA ASP A 79 -5.50 -17.38 9.77
C ASP A 79 -4.81 -16.12 9.23
N ALA A 80 -4.83 -15.88 7.93
CA ALA A 80 -4.35 -14.61 7.37
C ALA A 80 -5.28 -13.45 7.80
N ARG A 81 -4.67 -12.35 8.22
CA ARG A 81 -5.39 -11.19 8.75
C ARG A 81 -4.74 -9.88 8.35
N ALA A 82 -5.56 -8.88 8.07
CA ALA A 82 -5.08 -7.52 7.95
C ALA A 82 -4.79 -6.98 9.36
N LEU A 83 -3.57 -6.49 9.58
CA LEU A 83 -3.13 -5.90 10.84
C LEU A 83 -3.50 -4.42 10.89
N THR A 84 -3.22 -3.69 9.83
CA THR A 84 -3.47 -2.25 9.75
C THR A 84 -3.64 -1.80 8.31
N ASP A 85 -4.39 -0.71 8.15
CA ASP A 85 -4.55 0.02 6.91
C ASP A 85 -3.98 1.44 7.08
N VAL A 86 -3.05 1.81 6.22
CA VAL A 86 -2.42 3.14 6.24
C VAL A 86 -2.66 3.83 4.91
N SER A 87 -3.34 4.96 4.95
CA SER A 87 -3.68 5.73 3.76
C SER A 87 -2.69 6.85 3.47
N SER A 88 -2.40 7.03 2.20
CA SER A 88 -1.61 8.16 1.69
C SER A 88 -2.18 8.65 0.35
N PRO A 89 -1.76 9.84 -0.14
CA PRO A 89 -2.09 10.27 -1.50
C PRO A 89 -1.56 9.34 -2.59
N LEU A 90 -0.61 8.45 -2.27
CA LEU A 90 0.03 7.51 -3.20
C LEU A 90 -0.59 6.11 -3.16
N GLY A 91 -1.61 5.90 -2.34
CA GLY A 91 -2.34 4.65 -2.24
C GLY A 91 -2.65 4.23 -0.81
N LEU A 92 -3.48 3.21 -0.69
CA LEU A 92 -3.81 2.54 0.56
C LEU A 92 -2.85 1.37 0.77
N LEU A 93 -2.09 1.40 1.87
CA LEU A 93 -1.23 0.30 2.30
C LEU A 93 -1.99 -0.58 3.29
N THR A 94 -2.11 -1.86 3.00
CA THR A 94 -2.69 -2.86 3.90
C THR A 94 -1.61 -3.85 4.31
N VAL A 95 -1.32 -3.94 5.60
CA VAL A 95 -0.37 -4.90 6.16
C VAL A 95 -1.09 -6.19 6.52
N VAL A 96 -0.59 -7.31 6.02
CA VAL A 96 -1.16 -8.65 6.25
C VAL A 96 -0.13 -9.54 6.92
N ASP A 97 -0.60 -10.22 7.97
CA ASP A 97 0.09 -11.30 8.67
C ASP A 97 -0.57 -12.64 8.33
N SER A 98 0.22 -13.70 8.25
CA SER A 98 -0.28 -15.05 8.02
C SER A 98 0.52 -16.07 8.86
N PRO A 99 0.16 -16.23 10.13
CA PRO A 99 0.97 -17.00 11.07
C PRO A 99 0.95 -18.51 10.81
N THR A 100 -0.16 -19.07 10.31
CA THR A 100 -0.27 -20.50 10.03
C THR A 100 0.42 -20.91 8.73
N VAL A 101 0.31 -20.05 7.69
CA VAL A 101 0.97 -20.24 6.41
C VAL A 101 1.87 -19.02 6.17
N PRO A 102 3.15 -19.08 6.58
CA PRO A 102 4.02 -17.90 6.52
C PRO A 102 4.16 -17.32 5.12
N ILE A 103 4.05 -16.01 5.05
CA ILE A 103 4.34 -15.27 3.82
C ILE A 103 5.84 -15.38 3.54
N ARG A 104 6.19 -15.73 2.30
CA ARG A 104 7.58 -15.85 1.84
C ARG A 104 7.72 -15.30 0.45
N LEU A 105 7.86 -13.98 0.36
CA LEU A 105 8.11 -13.29 -0.88
C LEU A 105 9.61 -13.17 -1.11
N ALA A 106 10.13 -13.95 -2.05
CA ALA A 106 11.52 -13.88 -2.48
C ALA A 106 11.60 -14.04 -4.02
N PRO A 107 11.30 -12.99 -4.78
CA PRO A 107 11.34 -13.05 -6.25
C PRO A 107 12.71 -13.48 -6.76
N GLY A 108 12.73 -14.42 -7.68
CA GLY A 108 13.97 -14.94 -8.25
C GLY A 108 14.78 -15.85 -7.32
N LEU A 109 14.20 -16.34 -6.23
CA LEU A 109 14.85 -17.31 -5.36
C LEU A 109 15.11 -18.63 -6.13
N SER A 110 16.32 -19.15 -6.01
CA SER A 110 16.73 -20.40 -6.64
C SER A 110 15.93 -21.59 -6.10
N PHE A 111 15.48 -22.48 -6.98
CA PHE A 111 14.87 -23.76 -6.54
C PHE A 111 15.83 -24.70 -5.82
N ASN A 112 17.14 -24.47 -5.94
CA ASN A 112 18.18 -25.27 -5.28
C ASN A 112 18.62 -24.66 -3.95
N THR A 113 18.01 -23.58 -3.50
CA THR A 113 18.34 -22.96 -2.21
C THR A 113 18.08 -23.92 -1.06
N ARG A 114 18.93 -23.84 -0.03
CA ARG A 114 18.72 -24.49 1.25
C ARG A 114 18.25 -23.51 2.34
N HIS A 115 18.19 -22.23 2.00
CA HIS A 115 17.84 -21.15 2.91
C HIS A 115 16.38 -20.76 2.70
N VAL A 116 15.66 -20.68 3.79
CA VAL A 116 14.24 -20.27 3.77
C VAL A 116 14.17 -18.82 4.22
N PRO A 117 13.40 -17.95 3.51
CA PRO A 117 13.15 -16.62 4.02
C PRO A 117 12.56 -16.66 5.43
N PRO A 118 12.99 -15.76 6.35
CA PRO A 118 12.39 -15.66 7.68
C PRO A 118 10.93 -15.19 7.58
N GLU A 119 10.30 -14.98 8.72
CA GLU A 119 8.93 -14.47 8.76
C GLU A 119 8.84 -13.09 8.08
N GLN A 120 7.76 -12.88 7.35
CA GLN A 120 7.51 -11.68 6.59
C GLN A 120 6.08 -11.21 6.81
N LEU A 121 5.92 -9.89 6.88
CA LEU A 121 4.62 -9.25 6.69
C LEU A 121 4.47 -8.85 5.22
N ALA A 122 3.29 -9.07 4.64
CA ALA A 122 2.99 -8.55 3.31
C ALA A 122 2.37 -7.16 3.42
N VAL A 123 2.85 -6.22 2.62
CA VAL A 123 2.25 -4.91 2.47
C VAL A 123 1.67 -4.81 1.07
N PHE A 124 0.36 -4.69 0.97
CA PHE A 124 -0.35 -4.51 -0.30
C PHE A 124 -0.62 -3.04 -0.55
N THR A 125 -0.26 -2.56 -1.74
CA THR A 125 -0.62 -1.22 -2.21
C THR A 125 -1.86 -1.31 -3.09
N ASP A 126 -2.94 -0.58 -2.74
CA ASP A 126 -4.23 -0.60 -3.43
C ASP A 126 -4.78 -2.02 -3.65
N ALA A 127 -4.58 -2.86 -2.64
CA ALA A 127 -4.97 -4.27 -2.61
C ALA A 127 -4.29 -5.17 -3.65
N ASP A 128 -3.22 -4.73 -4.34
CA ASP A 128 -2.59 -5.49 -5.43
C ASP A 128 -1.07 -5.61 -5.28
N GLY A 129 -0.31 -4.57 -5.57
CA GLY A 129 1.14 -4.60 -5.50
C GLY A 129 1.63 -5.03 -4.12
N MET A 130 2.33 -6.15 -4.02
CA MET A 130 2.82 -6.70 -2.75
C MET A 130 4.31 -6.43 -2.57
N SER A 131 4.67 -5.85 -1.42
CA SER A 131 6.02 -5.78 -0.88
C SER A 131 6.10 -6.64 0.38
N ALA A 132 7.27 -7.15 0.73
CA ALA A 132 7.48 -7.85 1.98
C ALA A 132 8.33 -7.02 2.94
N ILE A 133 7.90 -6.94 4.20
CA ILE A 133 8.74 -6.52 5.31
C ILE A 133 9.28 -7.80 5.94
N THR A 134 10.58 -8.02 5.83
CA THR A 134 11.24 -9.23 6.29
C THR A 134 11.74 -9.03 7.71
N GLN A 135 11.45 -9.99 8.60
CA GLN A 135 12.01 -9.98 9.94
C GLN A 135 13.54 -10.10 9.86
N TYR A 136 14.22 -9.12 10.43
CA TYR A 136 15.69 -9.09 10.44
C TYR A 136 16.19 -8.80 11.85
N ASP A 137 16.99 -9.71 12.38
CA ASP A 137 17.53 -9.69 13.74
C ASP A 137 18.93 -9.04 13.83
N GLY A 138 19.42 -8.48 12.73
CA GLY A 138 20.77 -7.90 12.62
C GLY A 138 21.85 -8.94 12.27
N HIS A 139 21.53 -10.24 12.22
CA HIS A 139 22.47 -11.27 11.85
C HIS A 139 22.34 -11.64 10.37
N ARG A 140 23.48 -11.66 9.67
CA ARG A 140 23.54 -11.96 8.24
C ARG A 140 22.95 -13.33 7.91
N GLU A 141 23.14 -14.30 8.80
CA GLU A 141 22.68 -15.66 8.65
C GLU A 141 21.16 -15.78 8.56
N SER A 142 20.42 -14.92 9.25
CA SER A 142 18.94 -14.94 9.23
C SER A 142 18.35 -14.64 7.87
N VAL A 143 19.10 -13.94 7.01
CA VAL A 143 18.69 -13.56 5.64
C VAL A 143 19.56 -14.22 4.57
N ALA A 144 20.17 -15.37 4.87
CA ALA A 144 21.09 -16.07 3.97
C ALA A 144 20.45 -16.48 2.62
N TYR A 145 19.12 -16.58 2.53
CA TYR A 145 18.40 -16.80 1.27
C TYR A 145 18.69 -15.73 0.21
N LEU A 146 19.12 -14.54 0.63
CA LEU A 146 19.47 -13.42 -0.26
C LEU A 146 20.70 -13.71 -1.13
N ALA A 147 21.53 -14.70 -0.76
CA ALA A 147 22.60 -15.18 -1.65
C ALA A 147 22.06 -15.93 -2.88
N ASP A 148 20.86 -16.48 -2.77
CA ASP A 148 20.30 -17.42 -3.75
C ASP A 148 19.22 -16.76 -4.64
N VAL A 149 19.06 -15.44 -4.57
CA VAL A 149 18.13 -14.68 -5.44
C VAL A 149 18.85 -14.19 -6.71
N THR A 150 18.14 -14.10 -7.83
CA THR A 150 18.72 -13.61 -9.09
C THR A 150 19.24 -12.17 -9.00
N ALA A 151 18.64 -11.33 -8.16
CA ALA A 151 19.08 -9.96 -7.91
C ALA A 151 20.45 -9.88 -7.19
N ALA A 152 20.99 -10.99 -6.67
CA ALA A 152 22.33 -11.06 -6.07
C ALA A 152 23.46 -10.99 -7.11
N LEU A 153 23.17 -11.25 -8.40
CA LEU A 153 24.20 -11.33 -9.44
C LEU A 153 25.12 -10.10 -9.54
N PRO A 154 24.65 -8.85 -9.51
CA PRO A 154 25.53 -7.68 -9.55
C PRO A 154 26.56 -7.66 -8.40
N TYR A 155 26.16 -8.12 -7.22
CA TYR A 155 27.02 -8.14 -6.04
C TYR A 155 28.13 -9.20 -6.12
N ALA A 156 27.94 -10.24 -6.95
CA ALA A 156 28.99 -11.22 -7.21
C ALA A 156 30.09 -10.67 -8.11
N LEU A 157 29.83 -9.56 -8.82
CA LEU A 157 30.76 -8.93 -9.77
C LEU A 157 31.44 -7.67 -9.19
N LEU A 158 30.93 -7.14 -8.07
CA LEU A 158 31.36 -5.87 -7.49
C LEU A 158 31.80 -6.08 -6.04
N GLU A 159 32.92 -5.51 -5.67
CA GLU A 159 33.41 -5.51 -4.28
C GLU A 159 32.93 -4.25 -3.57
N GLN A 160 32.19 -4.44 -2.46
CA GLN A 160 31.70 -3.35 -1.59
C GLN A 160 31.06 -2.17 -2.39
N PRO A 161 30.08 -2.42 -3.24
CA PRO A 161 29.51 -1.37 -4.08
C PRO A 161 28.80 -0.28 -3.27
N ASP A 162 28.74 0.94 -3.84
CA ASP A 162 27.78 1.94 -3.45
C ASP A 162 26.47 1.66 -4.22
N VAL A 163 25.36 1.56 -3.53
CA VAL A 163 24.09 1.09 -4.08
C VAL A 163 23.03 2.18 -3.95
N LEU A 164 22.37 2.50 -5.05
CA LEU A 164 21.17 3.32 -5.08
C LEU A 164 19.95 2.45 -5.35
N ILE A 165 18.97 2.49 -4.45
CA ILE A 165 17.71 1.75 -4.57
C ILE A 165 16.58 2.74 -4.80
N LEU A 166 15.87 2.61 -5.90
CA LEU A 166 14.70 3.42 -6.24
C LEU A 166 13.43 2.59 -6.03
N GLY A 167 12.57 3.03 -5.11
CA GLY A 167 11.37 2.30 -4.71
C GLY A 167 11.69 1.20 -3.70
N ALA A 168 12.26 1.55 -2.56
CA ALA A 168 12.72 0.59 -1.54
C ALA A 168 11.60 -0.31 -0.99
N GLY A 169 10.35 0.15 -1.02
CA GLY A 169 9.19 -0.64 -0.59
C GLY A 169 9.35 -1.21 0.81
N GLY A 170 9.13 -2.50 0.98
CA GLY A 170 9.30 -3.23 2.24
C GLY A 170 10.76 -3.48 2.64
N GLY A 171 11.75 -2.96 1.90
CA GLY A 171 13.17 -3.02 2.28
C GLY A 171 13.92 -4.27 1.82
N SER A 172 13.34 -5.13 1.00
CA SER A 172 14.00 -6.37 0.55
C SER A 172 15.32 -6.12 -0.18
N ASP A 173 15.38 -5.10 -1.06
CA ASP A 173 16.60 -4.76 -1.80
C ASP A 173 17.64 -4.08 -0.88
N VAL A 174 17.19 -3.38 0.18
CA VAL A 174 18.09 -2.84 1.21
C VAL A 174 18.77 -3.98 1.95
N LEU A 175 18.00 -4.98 2.39
CA LEU A 175 18.56 -6.18 3.03
C LEU A 175 19.51 -6.94 2.10
N LEU A 176 19.20 -7.03 0.81
CA LEU A 176 20.06 -7.65 -0.20
C LEU A 176 21.42 -6.93 -0.28
N ALA A 177 21.41 -5.59 -0.39
CA ALA A 177 22.62 -4.79 -0.44
C ALA A 177 23.47 -4.94 0.84
N LEU A 178 22.83 -4.89 2.02
CA LEU A 178 23.48 -5.10 3.32
C LEU A 178 24.05 -6.51 3.44
N TYR A 179 23.29 -7.53 3.04
CA TYR A 179 23.73 -8.92 3.04
C TYR A 179 25.01 -9.12 2.23
N HIS A 180 25.10 -8.48 1.07
CA HIS A 180 26.27 -8.58 0.19
C HIS A 180 27.40 -7.61 0.55
N GLY A 181 27.28 -6.87 1.65
CA GLY A 181 28.36 -6.00 2.15
C GLY A 181 28.56 -4.74 1.32
N ALA A 182 27.48 -4.14 0.81
CA ALA A 182 27.54 -2.83 0.19
C ALA A 182 28.20 -1.82 1.15
N ARG A 183 29.08 -0.97 0.61
CA ARG A 183 29.78 0.05 1.40
C ARG A 183 28.85 1.18 1.80
N HIS A 184 27.95 1.54 0.90
CA HIS A 184 26.95 2.58 1.10
C HIS A 184 25.67 2.21 0.39
N VAL A 185 24.52 2.53 1.01
CA VAL A 185 23.20 2.26 0.45
C VAL A 185 22.35 3.52 0.57
N ASP A 186 21.98 4.10 -0.57
CA ASP A 186 20.96 5.14 -0.66
C ASP A 186 19.64 4.50 -1.09
N ALA A 187 18.67 4.47 -0.19
CA ALA A 187 17.35 3.92 -0.47
C ALA A 187 16.30 5.03 -0.53
N VAL A 188 15.61 5.11 -1.65
CA VAL A 188 14.58 6.12 -1.90
C VAL A 188 13.22 5.43 -1.99
N GLU A 189 12.28 5.85 -1.15
CA GLU A 189 10.87 5.44 -1.19
C GLU A 189 9.99 6.68 -1.30
N LEU A 190 9.09 6.68 -2.29
CA LEU A 190 8.21 7.81 -2.57
C LEU A 190 7.09 7.94 -1.52
N ASN A 191 6.60 6.81 -1.02
CA ASN A 191 5.53 6.76 -0.04
C ASN A 191 6.11 6.76 1.38
N SER A 192 6.13 7.92 2.04
CA SER A 192 6.63 8.04 3.41
C SER A 192 5.93 7.11 4.41
N ARG A 193 4.66 6.74 4.15
CA ARG A 193 3.93 5.79 4.98
C ARG A 193 4.51 4.37 4.89
N MET A 194 5.04 4.00 3.72
CA MET A 194 5.76 2.73 3.58
C MET A 194 7.05 2.73 4.41
N THR A 195 7.79 3.84 4.38
CA THR A 195 9.01 3.98 5.19
C THR A 195 8.71 3.92 6.70
N GLU A 196 7.62 4.54 7.15
CA GLU A 196 7.17 4.48 8.54
C GLU A 196 6.85 3.04 8.96
N LEU A 197 6.11 2.27 8.13
CA LEU A 197 5.77 0.87 8.39
C LEU A 197 6.99 -0.05 8.48
N VAL A 198 8.05 0.24 7.74
CA VAL A 198 9.29 -0.55 7.79
C VAL A 198 10.13 -0.21 9.02
N ALA A 199 9.98 1.00 9.58
CA ALA A 199 10.74 1.48 10.74
C ALA A 199 10.12 1.08 12.10
N GLU A 200 8.85 0.64 12.13
CA GLU A 200 8.14 0.15 13.32
C GLU A 200 8.46 -1.32 13.62
#